data_52d018eb7ad00404055e60be6ffacd28
#
_entry.id   52d018eb7ad00404055e60be6ffacd28
#
_cell.length_a   1.000
_cell.length_b   1.000
_cell.length_c   1.000
_cell.angle_alpha   90.00
_cell.angle_beta   90.00
_cell.angle_gamma   90.00
#
_symmetry.space_group_name_H-M   'P 1'
#
loop_
_entity.id
_entity.type
_entity.pdbx_description
1 polymer ?
#
loop_
_entity_poly.entity_id
_entity_poly.type
_entity_poly.pdbx_seq_one_letter_code
_entity_poly.pdbx_strand_id
1 'polypeptide(L)'
;MTKDMTSGKITPLLINFTIPLVLGNLFQLTYNAADSIIVGKFVGEDALAAVGTANPLMTLAILFINGICLGTGILVSTAFGAGDTELVERQVSTTAIAGTVFSLAFSLLCILLANPLLRLLQVPAEILPIAVNYLRIVFAGLLFTFIYNFLAATLRALGDSKSALYFLMISAVLNIGGDLFFVEALDWGSEGCALSTVLSEGMCCLLCALYIRWKVPVLQLGRRLSLIHI
;
A
#
# COMPACT_ATOMS: atom_id res chain seq x y z
N MET A 1 -1.57 -18.09 -8.42
CA MET A 1 -2.66 -18.88 -9.04
C MET A 1 -3.86 -18.84 -8.11
N THR A 2 -5.01 -18.42 -8.62
CA THR A 2 -6.27 -18.45 -7.86
C THR A 2 -6.52 -19.85 -7.34
N LYS A 3 -6.85 -19.99 -6.06
CA LYS A 3 -7.07 -21.27 -5.42
C LYS A 3 -8.48 -21.29 -4.85
N ASP A 4 -9.26 -22.28 -5.27
CA ASP A 4 -10.55 -22.56 -4.63
C ASP A 4 -10.28 -23.01 -3.18
N MET A 5 -10.83 -22.25 -2.22
CA MET A 5 -10.73 -22.52 -0.79
C MET A 5 -12.05 -23.05 -0.20
N THR A 6 -13.05 -23.29 -1.05
CA THR A 6 -14.37 -23.82 -0.62
C THR A 6 -14.37 -25.32 -0.45
N SER A 7 -13.35 -26.02 -0.98
CA SER A 7 -13.24 -27.48 -0.95
C SER A 7 -11.92 -27.94 -0.33
N GLY A 8 -11.95 -29.06 0.40
CA GLY A 8 -10.78 -29.70 1.01
C GLY A 8 -10.72 -29.61 2.54
N LYS A 9 -9.55 -29.99 3.12
CA LYS A 9 -9.33 -29.94 4.57
C LYS A 9 -9.06 -28.50 5.02
N ILE A 10 -9.87 -27.99 5.95
CA ILE A 10 -9.83 -26.57 6.41
C ILE A 10 -8.45 -26.18 6.98
N THR A 11 -7.89 -27.01 7.88
CA THR A 11 -6.64 -26.68 8.57
C THR A 11 -5.45 -26.44 7.63
N PRO A 12 -5.13 -27.33 6.67
CA PRO A 12 -4.05 -27.06 5.70
C PRO A 12 -4.30 -25.85 4.82
N LEU A 13 -5.56 -25.58 4.45
CA LEU A 13 -5.92 -24.41 3.65
C LEU A 13 -5.66 -23.12 4.43
N LEU A 14 -6.11 -23.04 5.69
CA LEU A 14 -5.87 -21.91 6.56
C LEU A 14 -4.39 -21.68 6.81
N ILE A 15 -3.62 -22.71 7.16
CA ILE A 15 -2.18 -22.59 7.42
C ILE A 15 -1.45 -22.06 6.18
N ASN A 16 -1.69 -22.64 5.01
CA ASN A 16 -1.05 -22.24 3.75
C ASN A 16 -1.41 -20.81 3.32
N PHE A 17 -2.60 -20.33 3.71
CA PHE A 17 -3.03 -18.97 3.45
C PHE A 17 -2.48 -17.97 4.48
N THR A 18 -2.47 -18.34 5.76
CA THR A 18 -2.09 -17.47 6.88
C THR A 18 -0.58 -17.25 6.95
N ILE A 19 0.25 -18.28 6.69
CA ILE A 19 1.71 -18.14 6.74
C ILE A 19 2.21 -17.00 5.85
N PRO A 20 1.84 -16.90 4.55
CA PRO A 20 2.25 -15.77 3.73
C PRO A 20 1.80 -14.40 4.26
N LEU A 21 0.62 -14.31 4.88
CA LEU A 21 0.12 -13.07 5.48
C LEU A 21 0.97 -12.63 6.68
N VAL A 22 1.28 -13.58 7.58
CA VAL A 22 2.13 -13.31 8.75
C VAL A 22 3.52 -12.90 8.32
N LEU A 23 4.11 -13.62 7.36
CA LEU A 23 5.42 -13.27 6.80
C LEU A 23 5.38 -11.88 6.14
N GLY A 24 4.31 -11.55 5.41
CA GLY A 24 4.13 -10.22 4.83
C GLY A 24 4.15 -9.12 5.88
N ASN A 25 3.41 -9.29 6.97
CA ASN A 25 3.42 -8.32 8.07
C ASN A 25 4.80 -8.19 8.72
N LEU A 26 5.53 -9.29 8.90
CA LEU A 26 6.90 -9.26 9.44
C LEU A 26 7.85 -8.51 8.49
N PHE A 27 7.77 -8.76 7.18
CA PHE A 27 8.54 -8.01 6.19
C PHE A 27 8.21 -6.52 6.20
N GLN A 28 6.93 -6.16 6.36
CA GLN A 28 6.51 -4.76 6.45
C GLN A 28 7.09 -4.06 7.69
N LEU A 29 7.06 -4.72 8.84
CA LEU A 29 7.70 -4.20 10.06
C LEU A 29 9.21 -4.06 9.89
N THR A 30 9.85 -5.00 9.21
CA THR A 30 11.30 -5.00 9.00
C THR A 30 11.73 -3.83 8.10
N TYR A 31 11.04 -3.58 6.99
CA TYR A 31 11.44 -2.47 6.14
C TYR A 31 11.12 -1.11 6.78
N ASN A 32 10.03 -0.95 7.52
CA ASN A 32 9.75 0.28 8.29
C ASN A 32 10.84 0.56 9.34
N ALA A 33 11.36 -0.50 9.98
CA ALA A 33 12.49 -0.38 10.89
C ALA A 33 13.78 0.01 10.15
N ALA A 34 14.02 -0.58 8.97
CA ALA A 34 15.17 -0.24 8.12
C ALA A 34 15.14 1.24 7.69
N ASP A 35 13.99 1.75 7.23
CA ASP A 35 13.75 3.16 6.95
C ASP A 35 14.19 4.07 8.10
N SER A 36 13.69 3.76 9.31
CA SER A 36 14.01 4.55 10.50
C SER A 36 15.50 4.50 10.84
N ILE A 37 16.15 3.35 10.67
CA ILE A 37 17.60 3.19 10.90
C ILE A 37 18.39 4.00 9.85
N ILE A 38 17.99 3.96 8.59
CA ILE A 38 18.66 4.71 7.51
C ILE A 38 18.53 6.20 7.76
N VAL A 39 17.33 6.70 8.06
CA VAL A 39 17.12 8.12 8.39
C VAL A 39 17.96 8.53 9.60
N GLY A 40 17.90 7.77 10.70
CA GLY A 40 18.64 8.11 11.92
C GLY A 40 20.17 8.08 11.75
N LYS A 41 20.68 7.15 10.94
CA LYS A 41 22.14 6.98 10.76
C LYS A 41 22.74 7.95 9.74
N PHE A 42 22.04 8.20 8.63
CA PHE A 42 22.61 8.96 7.51
C PHE A 42 22.11 10.40 7.43
N VAL A 43 20.89 10.70 7.95
CA VAL A 43 20.33 12.06 7.90
C VAL A 43 20.50 12.78 9.24
N GLY A 44 20.33 12.07 10.36
CA GLY A 44 20.54 12.61 11.70
C GLY A 44 19.30 12.61 12.59
N GLU A 45 19.48 13.09 13.82
CA GLU A 45 18.48 13.00 14.89
C GLU A 45 17.24 13.86 14.61
N ASP A 46 17.40 15.04 14.05
CA ASP A 46 16.28 15.94 13.72
C ASP A 46 15.35 15.34 12.66
N ALA A 47 15.93 14.69 11.65
CA ALA A 47 15.17 14.02 10.61
C ALA A 47 14.44 12.79 11.18
N LEU A 48 15.11 12.01 12.03
CA LEU A 48 14.48 10.87 12.70
C LEU A 48 13.33 11.32 13.61
N ALA A 49 13.50 12.40 14.36
CA ALA A 49 12.45 13.00 15.19
C ALA A 49 11.29 13.51 14.33
N ALA A 50 11.56 14.16 13.19
CA ALA A 50 10.57 14.64 12.26
C ALA A 50 9.73 13.49 11.67
N VAL A 51 10.38 12.41 11.19
CA VAL A 51 9.70 11.20 10.69
C VAL A 51 8.91 10.53 11.81
N GLY A 52 9.46 10.42 13.01
CA GLY A 52 8.78 9.84 14.17
C GLY A 52 7.50 10.59 14.55
N THR A 53 7.51 11.93 14.51
CA THR A 53 6.33 12.76 14.78
C THR A 53 5.30 12.74 13.63
N ALA A 54 5.73 12.46 12.40
CA ALA A 54 4.88 12.31 11.22
C ALA A 54 4.17 10.95 11.18
N ASN A 55 4.78 9.90 11.74
CA ASN A 55 4.30 8.51 11.69
C ASN A 55 2.84 8.31 12.13
N PRO A 56 2.34 8.91 13.23
CA PRO A 56 0.94 8.73 13.63
C PRO A 56 -0.05 9.21 12.57
N LEU A 57 0.23 10.34 11.92
CA LEU A 57 -0.62 10.90 10.86
C LEU A 57 -0.58 10.03 9.60
N MET A 58 0.61 9.57 9.23
CA MET A 58 0.79 8.64 8.11
C MET A 58 0.05 7.32 8.37
N THR A 59 0.22 6.73 9.55
CA THR A 59 -0.46 5.50 9.94
C THR A 59 -1.98 5.66 9.89
N LEU A 60 -2.51 6.77 10.39
CA LEU A 60 -3.94 7.06 10.33
C LEU A 60 -4.43 7.10 8.88
N ALA A 61 -3.73 7.80 7.99
CA ALA A 61 -4.09 7.87 6.57
C ALA A 61 -4.06 6.49 5.89
N ILE A 62 -3.04 5.68 6.17
CA ILE A 62 -2.93 4.32 5.64
C ILE A 62 -4.04 3.40 6.17
N LEU A 63 -4.47 3.56 7.43
CA LEU A 63 -5.58 2.78 8.01
C LEU A 63 -6.90 3.06 7.29
N PHE A 64 -7.19 4.32 6.89
CA PHE A 64 -8.36 4.62 6.06
C PHE A 64 -8.32 3.91 4.72
N ILE A 65 -7.19 3.94 4.03
CA ILE A 65 -6.98 3.23 2.76
C ILE A 65 -7.16 1.70 2.95
N ASN A 66 -6.53 1.14 3.97
CA ASN A 66 -6.62 -0.29 4.28
C ASN A 66 -8.04 -0.74 4.62
N GLY A 67 -8.83 0.11 5.28
CA GLY A 67 -10.24 -0.16 5.56
C GLY A 67 -11.07 -0.41 4.29
N ILE A 68 -10.88 0.43 3.26
CA ILE A 68 -11.53 0.27 1.95
C ILE A 68 -11.06 -1.03 1.27
N CYS A 69 -9.75 -1.28 1.28
CA CYS A 69 -9.17 -2.48 0.66
C CYS A 69 -9.64 -3.76 1.36
N LEU A 70 -9.74 -3.76 2.69
CA LEU A 70 -10.26 -4.89 3.47
C LEU A 70 -11.73 -5.16 3.16
N GLY A 71 -12.57 -4.12 3.16
CA GLY A 71 -13.98 -4.23 2.79
C GLY A 71 -14.16 -4.84 1.40
N THR A 72 -13.38 -4.38 0.43
CA THR A 72 -13.37 -4.95 -0.93
C THR A 72 -12.94 -6.41 -0.92
N GLY A 73 -11.89 -6.75 -0.19
CA GLY A 73 -11.42 -8.13 -0.06
C GLY A 73 -12.50 -9.08 0.45
N ILE A 74 -13.31 -8.64 1.43
CA ILE A 74 -14.44 -9.42 1.97
C ILE A 74 -15.52 -9.63 0.89
N LEU A 75 -15.93 -8.55 0.21
CA LEU A 75 -16.95 -8.64 -0.84
C LEU A 75 -16.51 -9.55 -1.98
N VAL A 76 -15.29 -9.33 -2.49
CA VAL A 76 -14.72 -10.13 -3.60
C VAL A 76 -14.56 -11.59 -3.21
N SER A 77 -14.09 -11.91 -2.00
CA SER A 77 -13.93 -13.29 -1.55
C SER A 77 -15.28 -14.02 -1.40
N THR A 78 -16.32 -13.30 -0.95
CA THR A 78 -17.68 -13.86 -0.83
C THR A 78 -18.27 -14.16 -2.22
N ALA A 79 -18.15 -13.22 -3.16
CA ALA A 79 -18.64 -13.42 -4.54
C ALA A 79 -17.87 -14.55 -5.26
N PHE A 80 -16.54 -14.58 -5.08
CA PHE A 80 -15.68 -15.64 -5.65
C PHE A 80 -16.01 -17.01 -5.07
N GLY A 81 -16.23 -17.11 -3.75
CA GLY A 81 -16.64 -18.34 -3.08
C GLY A 81 -18.02 -18.84 -3.52
N ALA A 82 -18.92 -17.93 -3.92
CA ALA A 82 -20.23 -18.26 -4.50
C ALA A 82 -20.17 -18.65 -6.00
N GLY A 83 -19.00 -18.53 -6.65
CA GLY A 83 -18.82 -18.78 -8.09
C GLY A 83 -19.36 -17.67 -8.99
N ASP A 84 -19.75 -16.52 -8.43
CA ASP A 84 -20.30 -15.38 -9.18
C ASP A 84 -19.18 -14.48 -9.70
N THR A 85 -18.62 -14.85 -10.85
CA THR A 85 -17.53 -14.11 -11.49
C THR A 85 -17.96 -12.75 -11.99
N GLU A 86 -19.21 -12.56 -12.39
CA GLU A 86 -19.74 -11.27 -12.85
C GLU A 86 -19.77 -10.27 -11.68
N LEU A 87 -20.23 -10.72 -10.52
CA LEU A 87 -20.22 -9.91 -9.29
C LEU A 87 -18.80 -9.56 -8.85
N VAL A 88 -17.84 -10.50 -8.97
CA VAL A 88 -16.41 -10.23 -8.70
C VAL A 88 -15.90 -9.11 -9.59
N GLU A 89 -16.09 -9.21 -10.91
CA GLU A 89 -15.65 -8.18 -11.87
C GLU A 89 -16.28 -6.81 -11.56
N ARG A 90 -17.58 -6.78 -11.27
CA ARG A 90 -18.30 -5.56 -10.92
C ARG A 90 -17.76 -4.92 -9.64
N GLN A 91 -17.56 -5.70 -8.58
CA GLN A 91 -17.03 -5.21 -7.30
C GLN A 91 -15.61 -4.66 -7.45
N VAL A 92 -14.74 -5.38 -8.15
CA VAL A 92 -13.36 -4.96 -8.40
C VAL A 92 -13.33 -3.67 -9.21
N SER A 93 -14.10 -3.58 -10.30
CA SER A 93 -14.16 -2.38 -11.16
C SER A 93 -14.71 -1.17 -10.43
N THR A 94 -15.80 -1.35 -9.68
CA THR A 94 -16.43 -0.26 -8.90
C THR A 94 -15.46 0.26 -7.83
N THR A 95 -14.80 -0.65 -7.09
CA THR A 95 -13.84 -0.23 -6.06
C THR A 95 -12.59 0.40 -6.68
N ALA A 96 -12.11 -0.10 -7.82
CA ALA A 96 -10.98 0.52 -8.51
C ALA A 96 -11.26 1.98 -8.85
N ILE A 97 -12.45 2.28 -9.41
CA ILE A 97 -12.84 3.65 -9.78
C ILE A 97 -13.10 4.50 -8.53
N ALA A 98 -14.01 4.06 -7.67
CA ALA A 98 -14.41 4.83 -6.49
C ALA A 98 -13.24 5.03 -5.52
N GLY A 99 -12.42 4.00 -5.30
CA GLY A 99 -11.25 4.08 -4.43
C GLY A 99 -10.14 4.96 -5.02
N THR A 100 -9.94 4.98 -6.35
CA THR A 100 -9.01 5.92 -7.00
C THR A 100 -9.46 7.37 -6.79
N VAL A 101 -10.73 7.67 -7.04
CA VAL A 101 -11.28 9.02 -6.81
C VAL A 101 -11.16 9.40 -5.34
N PHE A 102 -11.54 8.49 -4.43
CA PHE A 102 -11.42 8.72 -3.00
C PHE A 102 -9.96 8.95 -2.58
N SER A 103 -9.02 8.10 -3.02
CA SER A 103 -7.61 8.23 -2.61
C SER A 103 -6.97 9.51 -3.14
N LEU A 104 -7.34 9.99 -4.33
CA LEU A 104 -6.88 11.27 -4.86
C LEU A 104 -7.42 12.45 -4.02
N ALA A 105 -8.73 12.44 -3.74
CA ALA A 105 -9.35 13.50 -2.91
C ALA A 105 -8.78 13.48 -1.49
N PHE A 106 -8.60 12.29 -0.92
CA PHE A 106 -8.05 12.11 0.43
C PHE A 106 -6.56 12.51 0.49
N SER A 107 -5.77 12.14 -0.51
CA SER A 107 -4.37 12.58 -0.66
C SER A 107 -4.26 14.10 -0.67
N LEU A 108 -5.05 14.78 -1.50
CA LEU A 108 -5.07 16.23 -1.56
C LEU A 108 -5.45 16.86 -0.21
N LEU A 109 -6.48 16.32 0.45
CA LEU A 109 -6.89 16.77 1.78
C LEU A 109 -5.75 16.61 2.80
N CYS A 110 -5.10 15.45 2.83
CA CYS A 110 -3.97 15.17 3.73
C CYS A 110 -2.78 16.09 3.47
N ILE A 111 -2.44 16.37 2.22
CA ILE A 111 -1.37 17.33 1.85
C ILE A 111 -1.69 18.73 2.38
N LEU A 112 -2.92 19.21 2.23
CA LEU A 112 -3.34 20.52 2.71
C LEU A 112 -3.34 20.59 4.23
N LEU A 113 -3.73 19.50 4.90
CA LEU A 113 -3.83 19.42 6.35
C LEU A 113 -2.51 19.06 7.05
N ALA A 114 -1.46 18.63 6.34
CA ALA A 114 -0.18 18.20 6.93
C ALA A 114 0.39 19.24 7.90
N ASN A 115 0.52 20.50 7.48
CA ASN A 115 1.07 21.56 8.32
C ASN A 115 0.16 21.89 9.53
N PRO A 116 -1.16 22.17 9.38
CA PRO A 116 -2.00 22.46 10.55
C PRO A 116 -2.09 21.28 11.52
N LEU A 117 -2.09 20.03 11.06
CA LEU A 117 -2.13 18.86 11.94
C LEU A 117 -0.84 18.69 12.74
N LEU A 118 0.34 18.87 12.12
CA LEU A 118 1.62 18.81 12.84
C LEU A 118 1.76 19.95 13.86
N ARG A 119 1.26 21.15 13.55
CA ARG A 119 1.20 22.25 14.52
C ARG A 119 0.24 21.95 15.69
N LEU A 120 -0.88 21.32 15.41
CA LEU A 120 -1.84 20.87 16.45
C LEU A 120 -1.21 19.82 17.37
N LEU A 121 -0.36 18.95 16.82
CA LEU A 121 0.44 17.98 17.59
C LEU A 121 1.63 18.62 18.32
N GLN A 122 1.76 19.95 18.28
CA GLN A 122 2.82 20.71 18.96
C GLN A 122 4.23 20.27 18.55
N VAL A 123 4.42 19.89 17.27
CA VAL A 123 5.76 19.54 16.75
C VAL A 123 6.69 20.76 16.86
N PRO A 124 7.92 20.61 17.41
CA PRO A 124 8.88 21.69 17.54
C PRO A 124 9.15 22.41 16.22
N ALA A 125 9.30 23.74 16.29
CA ALA A 125 9.45 24.59 15.10
C ALA A 125 10.69 24.23 14.27
N GLU A 126 11.73 23.68 14.90
CA GLU A 126 13.00 23.30 14.28
C GLU A 126 12.83 22.12 13.30
N ILE A 127 12.03 21.11 13.66
CA ILE A 127 11.81 19.91 12.84
C ILE A 127 10.51 19.97 12.02
N LEU A 128 9.64 20.96 12.27
CA LEU A 128 8.35 21.09 11.60
C LEU A 128 8.45 21.14 10.06
N PRO A 129 9.37 21.91 9.43
CA PRO A 129 9.50 21.95 7.99
C PRO A 129 9.87 20.56 7.40
N ILE A 130 10.76 19.83 8.05
CA ILE A 130 11.20 18.48 7.66
C ILE A 130 10.00 17.54 7.71
N ALA A 131 9.25 17.52 8.82
CA ALA A 131 8.08 16.67 9.00
C ALA A 131 6.97 16.99 7.97
N VAL A 132 6.72 18.27 7.68
CA VAL A 132 5.72 18.71 6.68
C VAL A 132 6.10 18.23 5.29
N ASN A 133 7.35 18.41 4.86
CA ASN A 133 7.81 18.01 3.54
C ASN A 133 7.75 16.49 3.38
N TYR A 134 8.25 15.75 4.37
CA TYR A 134 8.15 14.29 4.42
C TYR A 134 6.71 13.82 4.26
N LEU A 135 5.78 14.31 5.09
CA LEU A 135 4.38 13.93 5.03
C LEU A 135 3.72 14.27 3.68
N ARG A 136 4.03 15.43 3.11
CA ARG A 136 3.47 15.83 1.81
C ARG A 136 3.87 14.88 0.70
N ILE A 137 5.13 14.40 0.69
CA ILE A 137 5.61 13.44 -0.30
C ILE A 137 4.89 12.10 -0.10
N VAL A 138 4.82 11.60 1.14
CA VAL A 138 4.12 10.34 1.45
C VAL A 138 2.63 10.44 1.10
N PHE A 139 1.97 11.54 1.44
CA PHE A 139 0.56 11.74 1.12
C PHE A 139 0.30 11.87 -0.38
N ALA A 140 1.23 12.45 -1.15
CA ALA A 140 1.15 12.43 -2.61
C ALA A 140 1.21 11.00 -3.18
N GLY A 141 1.86 10.08 -2.46
CA GLY A 141 1.95 8.66 -2.79
C GLY A 141 0.71 7.83 -2.41
N LEU A 142 -0.26 8.36 -1.66
CA LEU A 142 -1.43 7.58 -1.17
C LEU A 142 -2.24 6.90 -2.28
N LEU A 143 -2.21 7.43 -3.49
CA LEU A 143 -2.81 6.76 -4.64
C LEU A 143 -2.12 5.42 -4.93
N PHE A 144 -0.79 5.38 -4.91
CA PHE A 144 -0.03 4.14 -5.12
C PHE A 144 -0.24 3.18 -3.96
N THR A 145 -0.26 3.69 -2.72
CA THR A 145 -0.61 2.92 -1.52
C THR A 145 -1.99 2.27 -1.67
N PHE A 146 -3.00 3.03 -2.11
CA PHE A 146 -4.33 2.48 -2.38
C PHE A 146 -4.29 1.39 -3.46
N ILE A 147 -3.74 1.69 -4.63
CA ILE A 147 -3.74 0.74 -5.76
C ILE A 147 -3.02 -0.54 -5.38
N TYR A 148 -1.84 -0.45 -4.76
CA TYR A 148 -1.09 -1.62 -4.33
C TYR A 148 -1.88 -2.47 -3.31
N ASN A 149 -2.41 -1.84 -2.25
CA ASN A 149 -3.17 -2.55 -1.22
C ASN A 149 -4.48 -3.16 -1.77
N PHE A 150 -5.17 -2.45 -2.66
CA PHE A 150 -6.36 -2.93 -3.35
C PHE A 150 -6.05 -4.17 -4.21
N LEU A 151 -5.03 -4.13 -5.06
CA LEU A 151 -4.63 -5.26 -5.89
C LEU A 151 -4.16 -6.45 -5.04
N ALA A 152 -3.38 -6.20 -3.99
CA ALA A 152 -2.94 -7.24 -3.06
C ALA A 152 -4.12 -7.85 -2.28
N ALA A 153 -5.10 -7.05 -1.83
CA ALA A 153 -6.33 -7.52 -1.19
C ALA A 153 -7.17 -8.37 -2.14
N THR A 154 -7.30 -7.94 -3.40
CA THR A 154 -8.01 -8.67 -4.45
C THR A 154 -7.34 -10.03 -4.73
N LEU A 155 -6.01 -10.10 -4.85
CA LEU A 155 -5.28 -11.37 -5.00
C LEU A 155 -5.52 -12.30 -3.81
N ARG A 156 -5.47 -11.77 -2.58
CA ARG A 156 -5.77 -12.54 -1.37
C ARG A 156 -7.22 -13.05 -1.36
N ALA A 157 -8.18 -12.22 -1.78
CA ALA A 157 -9.58 -12.61 -1.89
C ALA A 157 -9.81 -13.77 -2.87
N LEU A 158 -8.99 -13.88 -3.91
CA LEU A 158 -8.98 -14.98 -4.87
C LEU A 158 -8.11 -16.18 -4.44
N GLY A 159 -7.65 -16.22 -3.18
CA GLY A 159 -6.84 -17.31 -2.63
C GLY A 159 -5.34 -17.24 -2.96
N ASP A 160 -4.85 -16.18 -3.61
CA ASP A 160 -3.43 -16.02 -3.98
C ASP A 160 -2.67 -15.11 -2.99
N SER A 161 -2.50 -15.58 -1.75
CA SER A 161 -1.74 -14.87 -0.73
C SER A 161 -0.22 -14.87 -1.00
N LYS A 162 0.28 -15.85 -1.77
CA LYS A 162 1.72 -15.96 -2.06
C LYS A 162 2.20 -14.87 -3.01
N SER A 163 1.45 -14.60 -4.07
CA SER A 163 1.81 -13.53 -5.01
C SER A 163 1.80 -12.15 -4.33
N ALA A 164 0.82 -11.90 -3.45
CA ALA A 164 0.79 -10.68 -2.64
C ALA A 164 2.04 -10.54 -1.75
N LEU A 165 2.52 -11.64 -1.14
CA LEU A 165 3.75 -11.66 -0.36
C LEU A 165 4.97 -11.35 -1.24
N TYR A 166 5.10 -11.96 -2.43
CA TYR A 166 6.23 -11.69 -3.31
C TYR A 166 6.32 -10.23 -3.74
N PHE A 167 5.20 -9.60 -4.06
CA PHE A 167 5.18 -8.16 -4.38
C PHE A 167 5.59 -7.30 -3.20
N LEU A 168 5.18 -7.65 -1.98
CA LEU A 168 5.62 -6.95 -0.78
C LEU A 168 7.13 -7.08 -0.55
N MET A 169 7.69 -8.28 -0.77
CA MET A 169 9.14 -8.50 -0.67
C MET A 169 9.91 -7.66 -1.71
N ILE A 170 9.43 -7.61 -2.95
CA ILE A 170 10.01 -6.76 -4.00
C ILE A 170 9.95 -5.29 -3.59
N SER A 171 8.79 -4.83 -3.07
CA SER A 171 8.63 -3.47 -2.56
C SER A 171 9.64 -3.14 -1.48
N ALA A 172 9.80 -4.01 -0.49
CA ALA A 172 10.74 -3.82 0.60
C ALA A 172 12.20 -3.71 0.11
N VAL A 173 12.61 -4.56 -0.82
CA VAL A 173 13.97 -4.50 -1.41
C VAL A 173 14.18 -3.22 -2.21
N LEU A 174 13.19 -2.81 -3.02
CA LEU A 174 13.25 -1.57 -3.79
C LEU A 174 13.27 -0.34 -2.88
N ASN A 175 12.47 -0.35 -1.80
CA ASN A 175 12.45 0.74 -0.82
C ASN A 175 13.79 0.88 -0.11
N ILE A 176 14.33 -0.18 0.50
CA ILE A 176 15.64 -0.13 1.18
C ILE A 176 16.75 0.29 0.22
N GLY A 177 16.78 -0.26 -1.01
CA GLY A 177 17.75 0.13 -2.04
C GLY A 177 17.59 1.59 -2.47
N GLY A 178 16.36 2.05 -2.61
CA GLY A 178 16.04 3.44 -2.93
C GLY A 178 16.41 4.41 -1.80
N ASP A 179 16.15 4.04 -0.54
CA ASP A 179 16.54 4.85 0.62
C ASP A 179 18.04 5.07 0.65
N LEU A 180 18.82 4.01 0.52
CA LEU A 180 20.28 4.14 0.46
C LEU A 180 20.71 5.00 -0.73
N PHE A 181 20.09 4.85 -1.88
CA PHE A 181 20.42 5.64 -3.07
C PHE A 181 20.07 7.13 -2.89
N PHE A 182 18.84 7.44 -2.46
CA PHE A 182 18.40 8.83 -2.33
C PHE A 182 19.05 9.54 -1.13
N VAL A 183 19.25 8.83 -0.02
CA VAL A 183 19.80 9.41 1.21
C VAL A 183 21.32 9.46 1.17
N GLU A 184 21.99 8.34 0.85
CA GLU A 184 23.47 8.27 0.91
C GLU A 184 24.13 8.79 -0.36
N ALA A 185 23.60 8.44 -1.57
CA ALA A 185 24.25 8.83 -2.82
C ALA A 185 23.84 10.23 -3.31
N LEU A 186 22.59 10.66 -3.06
CA LEU A 186 22.06 11.95 -3.51
C LEU A 186 21.93 13.01 -2.40
N ASP A 187 22.11 12.62 -1.13
CA ASP A 187 21.99 13.51 0.05
C ASP A 187 20.63 14.25 0.14
N TRP A 188 19.54 13.54 -0.22
CA TRP A 188 18.18 14.12 -0.20
C TRP A 188 17.49 14.02 1.16
N GLY A 189 18.19 13.58 2.19
CA GLY A 189 17.68 13.50 3.55
C GLY A 189 16.41 12.67 3.70
N SER A 190 15.54 13.05 4.62
CA SER A 190 14.26 12.36 4.87
C SER A 190 13.27 12.44 3.69
N GLU A 191 13.37 13.46 2.85
CA GLU A 191 12.56 13.57 1.62
C GLU A 191 12.93 12.48 0.64
N GLY A 192 14.21 12.05 0.59
CA GLY A 192 14.68 10.91 -0.19
C GLY A 192 14.02 9.60 0.24
N CYS A 193 13.92 9.33 1.55
CA CYS A 193 13.20 8.15 2.05
C CYS A 193 11.71 8.20 1.68
N ALA A 194 11.06 9.34 1.86
CA ALA A 194 9.65 9.47 1.47
C ALA A 194 9.44 9.18 -0.02
N LEU A 195 10.32 9.70 -0.88
CA LEU A 195 10.26 9.47 -2.32
C LEU A 195 10.54 8.02 -2.69
N SER A 196 11.52 7.39 -2.05
CA SER A 196 11.83 5.97 -2.20
C SER A 196 10.61 5.10 -1.91
N THR A 197 9.91 5.35 -0.81
CA THR A 197 8.69 4.64 -0.43
C THR A 197 7.63 4.78 -1.52
N VAL A 198 7.34 6.00 -1.97
CA VAL A 198 6.34 6.27 -3.02
C VAL A 198 6.69 5.58 -4.35
N LEU A 199 7.97 5.63 -4.76
CA LEU A 199 8.43 5.01 -6.00
C LEU A 199 8.39 3.48 -5.93
N SER A 200 8.75 2.90 -4.78
CA SER A 200 8.71 1.45 -4.55
C SER A 200 7.27 0.93 -4.59
N GLU A 201 6.33 1.63 -3.96
CA GLU A 201 4.90 1.30 -4.05
C GLU A 201 4.38 1.45 -5.48
N GLY A 202 4.74 2.52 -6.19
CA GLY A 202 4.38 2.74 -7.59
C GLY A 202 4.89 1.64 -8.51
N MET A 203 6.13 1.20 -8.34
CA MET A 203 6.70 0.07 -9.08
C MET A 203 5.95 -1.24 -8.78
N CYS A 204 5.62 -1.48 -7.50
CA CYS A 204 4.86 -2.66 -7.12
C CYS A 204 3.41 -2.64 -7.63
N CYS A 205 2.77 -1.47 -7.71
CA CYS A 205 1.49 -1.31 -8.39
C CYS A 205 1.58 -1.79 -9.83
N LEU A 206 2.60 -1.34 -10.57
CA LEU A 206 2.80 -1.71 -11.97
C LEU A 206 3.03 -3.22 -12.11
N LEU A 207 3.93 -3.79 -11.32
CA LEU A 207 4.23 -5.23 -11.36
C LEU A 207 3.01 -6.08 -11.01
N CYS A 208 2.26 -5.69 -9.98
CA CYS A 208 1.05 -6.37 -9.56
C CYS A 208 -0.05 -6.30 -10.64
N ALA A 209 -0.24 -5.13 -11.25
CA ALA A 209 -1.20 -4.95 -12.34
C ALA A 209 -0.84 -5.80 -13.57
N LEU A 210 0.45 -5.84 -13.95
CA LEU A 210 0.93 -6.70 -15.04
C LEU A 210 0.73 -8.18 -14.73
N TYR A 211 1.02 -8.60 -13.50
CA TYR A 211 0.79 -9.98 -13.07
C TYR A 211 -0.68 -10.36 -13.16
N ILE A 212 -1.58 -9.52 -12.65
CA ILE A 212 -3.03 -9.75 -12.71
C ILE A 212 -3.48 -9.87 -14.17
N ARG A 213 -3.02 -8.96 -15.03
CA ARG A 213 -3.36 -8.99 -16.46
C ARG A 213 -2.94 -10.30 -17.15
N TRP A 214 -1.82 -10.90 -16.75
CA TRP A 214 -1.30 -12.09 -17.42
C TRP A 214 -1.72 -13.42 -16.77
N LYS A 215 -1.95 -13.44 -15.46
CA LYS A 215 -2.10 -14.68 -14.70
C LYS A 215 -3.47 -14.86 -14.04
N VAL A 216 -4.32 -13.83 -13.99
CA VAL A 216 -5.60 -13.87 -13.29
C VAL A 216 -6.75 -13.58 -14.28
N PRO A 217 -7.23 -14.62 -15.02
CA PRO A 217 -8.26 -14.43 -16.06
C PRO A 217 -9.56 -13.79 -15.55
N VAL A 218 -9.96 -14.10 -14.31
CA VAL A 218 -11.17 -13.54 -13.66
C VAL A 218 -11.07 -12.03 -13.46
N LEU A 219 -9.85 -11.47 -13.41
CA LEU A 219 -9.62 -10.03 -13.28
C LEU A 219 -9.11 -9.41 -14.58
N GLN A 220 -9.06 -10.15 -15.66
CA GLN A 220 -8.86 -9.55 -16.96
C GLN A 220 -10.05 -8.64 -17.22
N LEU A 221 -9.89 -7.38 -16.82
CA LEU A 221 -10.78 -6.27 -17.10
C LEU A 221 -11.11 -6.33 -18.59
N GLY A 222 -12.16 -7.10 -18.91
CA GLY A 222 -12.61 -7.29 -20.25
C GLY A 222 -12.96 -5.91 -20.82
N ARG A 223 -12.94 -5.75 -22.12
CA ARG A 223 -13.34 -4.56 -22.90
C ARG A 223 -14.72 -3.97 -22.52
N ARG A 224 -15.39 -4.50 -21.50
CA ARG A 224 -16.66 -4.06 -20.91
C ARG A 224 -16.50 -3.08 -19.72
N LEU A 225 -15.31 -2.50 -19.49
CA LEU A 225 -15.21 -1.22 -18.78
C LEU A 225 -15.79 -0.09 -19.66
N SER A 226 -16.86 -0.36 -20.31
CA SER A 226 -17.76 0.67 -20.79
C SER A 226 -18.43 1.26 -19.55
N LEU A 227 -18.03 2.47 -19.22
CA LEU A 227 -18.45 3.40 -18.18
C LEU A 227 -19.98 3.66 -18.09
N ILE A 228 -20.85 2.74 -18.48
CA ILE A 228 -22.25 3.08 -18.82
C ILE A 228 -23.28 2.42 -17.91
N HIS A 229 -22.88 1.68 -16.86
CA HIS A 229 -23.90 1.14 -15.95
C HIS A 229 -23.55 1.35 -14.47
N ILE A 230 -23.39 2.62 -14.08
CA ILE A 230 -23.62 3.02 -12.70
C ILE A 230 -25.00 3.64 -12.62
#